data_779b2a9398d384730686d12d975d92c8
#
_entry.id   779b2a9398d384730686d12d975d92c8
#
_cell.length_a   1.000
_cell.length_b   1.000
_cell.length_c   1.000
_cell.angle_alpha   90.00
_cell.angle_beta   90.00
_cell.angle_gamma   90.00
#
_symmetry.space_group_name_H-M   'P 1'
#
loop_
_entity.id
_entity.type
_entity.pdbx_description
1 polymer ?
#
loop_
_entity_poly.entity_id
_entity_poly.type
_entity_poly.pdbx_seq_one_letter_code
_entity_poly.pdbx_strand_id
1 'polypeptide(L)'
;GRIDLTIFVAPPDEKSREAILRVITKKMPLANNILLSDIAHKADGYSGADLESLCRETAISALNRTTKKITIMNRDFDSAFRNIKPSINADIVSWYELIYEKMSNHLPYRTRNVYG
;
A
#
# COMPACT_ATOMS: atom_id res chain seq x y z
N GLY A 1 5.67 22.16 12.32
CA GLY A 1 6.22 20.90 12.47
C GLY A 1 7.08 20.43 11.34
N ARG A 2 7.61 19.29 11.56
CA ARG A 2 8.49 18.64 10.61
C ARG A 2 7.67 17.93 9.53
N ILE A 3 8.16 17.99 8.30
CA ILE A 3 7.59 17.21 7.22
C ILE A 3 8.12 15.78 7.36
N ASP A 4 7.22 14.84 7.44
CA ASP A 4 7.59 13.42 7.53
C ASP A 4 7.58 12.82 6.13
N LEU A 5 8.73 12.82 5.48
CA LEU A 5 8.87 12.31 4.13
C LEU A 5 8.77 10.79 4.05
N THR A 6 8.86 10.08 5.18
CA THR A 6 8.72 8.63 5.15
C THR A 6 7.33 8.19 4.70
N ILE A 7 6.33 9.06 4.84
CA ILE A 7 4.98 8.78 4.34
C ILE A 7 5.00 8.68 2.82
N PHE A 8 5.90 9.43 2.16
CA PHE A 8 5.95 9.50 0.70
C PHE A 8 7.03 8.63 0.08
N VAL A 9 8.16 8.45 0.77
CA VAL A 9 9.33 7.80 0.19
C VAL A 9 9.60 6.40 0.78
N ALA A 10 8.89 6.04 1.83
CA ALA A 10 9.07 4.74 2.50
C ALA A 10 7.73 4.04 2.65
N PRO A 11 7.25 3.39 1.58
CA PRO A 11 6.01 2.61 1.71
C PRO A 11 6.21 1.49 2.73
N PRO A 12 5.14 0.97 3.31
CA PRO A 12 5.24 -0.08 4.33
C PRO A 12 5.97 -1.31 3.77
N ASP A 13 6.71 -1.97 4.64
CA ASP A 13 7.36 -3.23 4.26
C ASP A 13 6.33 -4.36 4.18
N GLU A 14 6.80 -5.54 3.81
CA GLU A 14 5.89 -6.68 3.60
C GLU A 14 5.12 -7.05 4.86
N LYS A 15 5.77 -7.07 6.02
CA LYS A 15 5.10 -7.39 7.27
C LYS A 15 4.06 -6.34 7.63
N SER A 16 4.38 -5.09 7.42
CA SER A 16 3.45 -3.99 7.66
C SER A 16 2.27 -4.07 6.72
N ARG A 17 2.51 -4.41 5.44
CA ARG A 17 1.42 -4.59 4.47
C ARG A 17 0.51 -5.72 4.90
N GLU A 18 1.07 -6.83 5.36
CA GLU A 18 0.26 -7.94 5.84
C GLU A 18 -0.61 -7.52 7.02
N ALA A 19 -0.04 -6.78 7.97
CA ALA A 19 -0.81 -6.28 9.12
C ALA A 19 -1.94 -5.36 8.69
N ILE A 20 -1.67 -4.47 7.75
CA ILE A 20 -2.69 -3.57 7.21
C ILE A 20 -3.80 -4.37 6.52
N LEU A 21 -3.43 -5.35 5.72
CA LEU A 21 -4.40 -6.20 5.03
C LEU A 21 -5.28 -6.96 6.02
N ARG A 22 -4.70 -7.46 7.13
CA ARG A 22 -5.49 -8.14 8.17
C ARG A 22 -6.56 -7.23 8.73
N VAL A 23 -6.23 -5.97 8.98
CA VAL A 23 -7.20 -5.01 9.51
C VAL A 23 -8.30 -4.74 8.49
N ILE A 24 -7.92 -4.47 7.24
CA ILE A 24 -8.90 -4.13 6.20
C ILE A 24 -9.83 -5.30 5.91
N THR A 25 -9.28 -6.51 5.84
CA THR A 25 -10.05 -7.70 5.44
C THR A 25 -10.75 -8.40 6.60
N LYS A 26 -10.66 -7.85 7.80
CA LYS A 26 -11.19 -8.50 9.01
C LYS A 26 -12.65 -8.92 8.87
N LYS A 27 -13.46 -8.10 8.21
CA LYS A 27 -14.91 -8.37 8.05
C LYS A 27 -15.25 -8.83 6.63
N MET A 28 -14.25 -9.11 5.81
CA MET A 28 -14.47 -9.54 4.44
C MET A 28 -14.52 -11.08 4.40
N PRO A 29 -15.43 -11.67 3.61
CA PRO A 29 -15.58 -13.12 3.54
C PRO A 29 -14.51 -13.75 2.64
N LEU A 30 -13.29 -13.89 3.14
CA LEU A 30 -12.19 -14.48 2.39
C LEU A 30 -12.31 -15.99 2.31
N ALA A 31 -11.99 -16.55 1.15
CA ALA A 31 -11.89 -18.00 1.01
C ALA A 31 -10.75 -18.54 1.89
N ASN A 32 -10.88 -19.79 2.33
CA ASN A 32 -9.94 -20.37 3.27
C ASN A 32 -8.51 -20.51 2.70
N ASN A 33 -8.38 -20.56 1.38
CA ASN A 33 -7.08 -20.73 0.74
C ASN A 33 -6.36 -19.42 0.46
N ILE A 34 -6.92 -18.28 0.90
CA ILE A 34 -6.24 -16.98 0.73
C ILE A 34 -5.26 -16.80 1.87
N LEU A 35 -4.00 -16.55 1.50
CA LEU A 35 -2.94 -16.23 2.44
C LEU A 35 -2.60 -14.76 2.31
N LEU A 36 -2.86 -13.98 3.36
CA LEU A 36 -2.57 -12.55 3.34
C LEU A 36 -1.08 -12.26 3.19
N SER A 37 -0.23 -13.19 3.63
CA SER A 37 1.21 -13.06 3.41
C SER A 37 1.56 -13.06 1.93
N ASP A 38 0.88 -13.87 1.12
CA ASP A 38 1.09 -13.89 -0.33
C ASP A 38 0.61 -12.60 -0.98
N ILE A 39 -0.55 -12.12 -0.53
CA ILE A 39 -1.08 -10.85 -1.05
C ILE A 39 -0.13 -9.71 -0.71
N ALA A 40 0.37 -9.68 0.53
CA ALA A 40 1.33 -8.66 0.97
C ALA A 40 2.62 -8.71 0.14
N HIS A 41 3.07 -9.90 -0.20
CA HIS A 41 4.27 -10.07 -1.03
C HIS A 41 4.06 -9.48 -2.44
N LYS A 42 2.92 -9.78 -3.03
CA LYS A 42 2.57 -9.28 -4.37
C LYS A 42 2.35 -7.77 -4.40
N ALA A 43 2.03 -7.18 -3.25
CA ALA A 43 1.75 -5.75 -3.13
C ALA A 43 2.99 -4.92 -2.87
N ASP A 44 4.14 -5.35 -3.36
CA ASP A 44 5.39 -4.62 -3.17
C ASP A 44 5.25 -3.19 -3.69
N GLY A 45 5.68 -2.22 -2.87
CA GLY A 45 5.60 -0.82 -3.21
C GLY A 45 4.25 -0.16 -2.95
N TYR A 46 3.24 -0.92 -2.52
CA TYR A 46 1.93 -0.35 -2.24
C TYR A 46 1.93 0.44 -0.94
N SER A 47 1.29 1.61 -0.96
CA SER A 47 1.02 2.38 0.25
C SER A 47 -0.20 1.80 0.97
N GLY A 48 -0.47 2.31 2.18
CA GLY A 48 -1.70 1.94 2.90
C GLY A 48 -2.96 2.25 2.09
N ALA A 49 -2.99 3.41 1.43
CA ALA A 49 -4.11 3.80 0.59
C ALA A 49 -4.27 2.87 -0.61
N ASP A 50 -3.15 2.42 -1.19
CA ASP A 50 -3.17 1.47 -2.30
C ASP A 50 -3.75 0.13 -1.87
N LEU A 51 -3.37 -0.34 -0.67
CA LEU A 51 -3.89 -1.59 -0.12
C LEU A 51 -5.39 -1.50 0.13
N GLU A 52 -5.85 -0.35 0.61
CA GLU A 52 -7.28 -0.11 0.80
C GLU A 52 -8.03 -0.14 -0.52
N SER A 53 -7.49 0.51 -1.55
CA SER A 53 -8.06 0.48 -2.89
C SER A 53 -8.06 -0.92 -3.48
N LEU A 54 -6.97 -1.69 -3.25
CA LEU A 54 -6.86 -3.07 -3.69
C LEU A 54 -7.98 -3.91 -3.11
N CYS A 55 -8.21 -3.80 -1.80
CA CYS A 55 -9.25 -4.57 -1.13
C CYS A 55 -10.64 -4.17 -1.60
N ARG A 56 -10.87 -2.89 -1.86
CA ARG A 56 -12.13 -2.40 -2.40
C ARG A 56 -12.39 -2.99 -3.78
N GLU A 57 -11.40 -2.95 -4.65
CA GLU A 57 -11.54 -3.52 -6.00
C GLU A 57 -11.74 -5.02 -5.96
N THR A 58 -11.08 -5.69 -5.01
CA THR A 58 -11.25 -7.13 -4.81
C THR A 58 -12.69 -7.46 -4.43
N ALA A 59 -13.27 -6.68 -3.51
CA ALA A 59 -14.66 -6.88 -3.11
C ALA A 59 -15.62 -6.62 -4.27
N ILE A 60 -15.35 -5.58 -5.06
CA ILE A 60 -16.16 -5.27 -6.24
C ILE A 60 -16.10 -6.42 -7.25
N SER A 61 -14.92 -6.99 -7.46
CA SER A 61 -14.76 -8.14 -8.35
C SER A 61 -15.63 -9.30 -7.90
N ALA A 62 -15.62 -9.61 -6.60
CA ALA A 62 -16.44 -10.70 -6.06
C ALA A 62 -17.93 -10.42 -6.22
N LEU A 63 -18.35 -9.18 -5.98
CA LEU A 63 -19.75 -8.77 -6.15
C LEU A 63 -20.21 -8.89 -7.60
N ASN A 64 -19.35 -8.56 -8.54
CA ASN A 64 -19.68 -8.64 -9.96
C ASN A 64 -19.72 -10.07 -10.46
N ARG A 65 -19.01 -10.97 -9.80
CA ARG A 65 -18.90 -12.36 -10.21
C ARG A 65 -20.12 -13.20 -9.80
N THR A 66 -20.76 -12.85 -8.70
CA THR A 66 -21.87 -13.64 -8.18
C THR A 66 -22.89 -12.77 -7.46
N THR A 67 -24.17 -13.17 -7.54
CA THR A 67 -25.25 -12.55 -6.78
C THR A 67 -25.65 -13.40 -5.58
N LYS A 68 -25.04 -14.57 -5.45
CA LYS A 68 -25.31 -15.50 -4.34
C LYS A 68 -24.41 -15.15 -3.17
N LYS A 69 -24.13 -16.12 -2.30
CA LYS A 69 -23.22 -15.91 -1.19
C LYS A 69 -21.86 -15.49 -1.71
N ILE A 70 -21.38 -14.35 -1.25
CA ILE A 70 -20.13 -13.79 -1.71
C ILE A 70 -18.98 -14.38 -0.92
N THR A 71 -17.99 -14.91 -1.62
CA THR A 71 -16.72 -15.34 -1.04
C THR A 71 -15.63 -14.76 -1.91
N ILE A 72 -14.68 -14.06 -1.28
CA ILE A 72 -13.57 -13.46 -1.99
C ILE A 72 -12.53 -14.54 -2.29
N MET A 73 -12.14 -14.63 -3.53
CA MET A 73 -11.21 -15.63 -4.01
C MET A 73 -9.92 -15.01 -4.50
N ASN A 74 -8.87 -15.84 -4.67
CA ASN A 74 -7.60 -15.35 -5.19
C ASN A 74 -7.76 -14.64 -6.53
N ARG A 75 -8.64 -15.12 -7.40
CA ARG A 75 -8.89 -14.48 -8.70
C ARG A 75 -9.44 -13.06 -8.56
N ASP A 76 -10.14 -12.77 -7.47
CA ASP A 76 -10.66 -11.43 -7.22
C ASP A 76 -9.49 -10.50 -6.87
N PHE A 77 -8.53 -10.97 -6.09
CA PHE A 77 -7.30 -10.23 -5.82
C PHE A 77 -6.49 -10.05 -7.10
N ASP A 78 -6.36 -11.08 -7.92
CA ASP A 78 -5.61 -10.99 -9.17
C ASP A 78 -6.21 -9.94 -10.10
N SER A 79 -7.54 -9.89 -10.18
CA SER A 79 -8.24 -8.88 -10.95
C SER A 79 -7.95 -7.48 -10.42
N ALA A 80 -7.99 -7.32 -9.09
CA ALA A 80 -7.72 -6.04 -8.46
C ALA A 80 -6.27 -5.59 -8.70
N PHE A 81 -5.31 -6.50 -8.64
CA PHE A 81 -3.91 -6.18 -8.90
C PHE A 81 -3.69 -5.65 -10.32
N ARG A 82 -4.49 -6.08 -11.27
CA ARG A 82 -4.40 -5.56 -12.64
C ARG A 82 -4.81 -4.09 -12.72
N ASN A 83 -5.71 -3.66 -11.84
CA ASN A 83 -6.27 -2.31 -11.87
C ASN A 83 -5.58 -1.35 -10.90
N ILE A 84 -5.08 -1.85 -9.77
CA ILE A 84 -4.47 -1.02 -8.74
C ILE A 84 -2.96 -1.20 -8.79
N LYS A 85 -2.26 -0.11 -9.10
CA LYS A 85 -0.80 -0.10 -9.17
C LYS A 85 -0.26 0.75 -8.02
N PRO A 86 1.02 0.54 -7.64
CA PRO A 86 1.62 1.36 -6.59
C PRO A 86 1.57 2.85 -6.96
N SER A 87 1.06 3.67 -6.07
CA SER A 87 0.99 5.11 -6.30
C SER A 87 2.32 5.81 -6.03
N ILE A 88 3.19 5.17 -5.24
CA ILE A 88 4.52 5.70 -4.96
C ILE A 88 5.51 4.88 -5.77
N ASN A 89 6.18 5.53 -6.74
CA ASN A 89 7.18 4.86 -7.57
C ASN A 89 8.57 5.46 -7.33
N ALA A 90 9.60 4.82 -7.89
CA ALA A 90 10.97 5.23 -7.68
C ALA A 90 11.24 6.67 -8.12
N ASP A 91 10.63 7.11 -9.21
CA ASP A 91 10.82 8.47 -9.70
C ASP A 91 10.26 9.51 -8.74
N ILE A 92 9.08 9.25 -8.18
CA ILE A 92 8.48 10.14 -7.20
C ILE A 92 9.32 10.17 -5.93
N VAL A 93 9.77 9.00 -5.47
CA VAL A 93 10.64 8.91 -4.30
C VAL A 93 11.91 9.72 -4.50
N SER A 94 12.57 9.55 -5.63
CA SER A 94 13.80 10.27 -5.94
C SER A 94 13.58 11.78 -5.99
N TRP A 95 12.45 12.20 -6.55
CA TRP A 95 12.11 13.62 -6.64
C TRP A 95 11.94 14.23 -5.24
N TYR A 96 11.20 13.55 -4.36
CA TYR A 96 11.00 14.02 -3.00
C TYR A 96 12.32 14.08 -2.22
N GLU A 97 13.17 13.07 -2.40
CA GLU A 97 14.46 13.05 -1.73
C GLU A 97 15.32 14.23 -2.17
N LEU A 98 15.33 14.54 -3.46
CA LEU A 98 16.07 15.67 -3.99
C LEU A 98 15.57 17.00 -3.43
N ILE A 99 14.25 17.18 -3.40
CA ILE A 99 13.63 18.38 -2.85
C ILE A 99 14.00 18.54 -1.38
N TYR A 100 13.87 17.46 -0.61
CA TYR A 100 14.19 17.49 0.81
C TYR A 100 15.64 17.85 1.05
N GLU A 101 16.55 17.27 0.29
CA GLU A 101 17.97 17.54 0.42
C GLU A 101 18.29 19.01 0.14
N LYS A 102 17.71 19.58 -0.91
CA LYS A 102 17.90 21.00 -1.23
C LYS A 102 17.38 21.90 -0.13
N MET A 103 16.21 21.57 0.41
CA MET A 103 15.65 22.36 1.50
C MET A 103 16.52 22.29 2.74
N SER A 104 17.02 21.12 3.08
CA SER A 104 17.90 20.94 4.24
C SER A 104 19.18 21.75 4.12
N ASN A 105 19.75 21.83 2.92
CA ASN A 105 21.00 22.54 2.69
C ASN A 105 20.86 24.05 2.76
N HIS A 106 19.64 24.56 2.62
CA HIS A 106 19.37 26.01 2.66
C HIS A 106 18.95 26.50 4.03
N LEU A 107 18.82 25.62 5.00
CA LEU A 107 18.43 25.99 6.35
C LEU A 107 19.66 26.43 7.16
N PRO A 108 19.50 27.40 8.09
CA PRO A 108 20.63 27.87 8.91
C PRO A 108 21.17 26.79 9.87
N TYR A 109 20.39 25.77 10.12
CA TYR A 109 20.82 24.64 10.94
C TYR A 109 20.34 23.35 10.28
N ARG A 110 21.00 22.24 10.64
CA ARG A 110 20.68 20.95 10.04
C ARG A 110 19.43 20.38 10.62
N THR A 111 18.55 19.92 9.75
CA THR A 111 17.30 19.26 10.16
C THR A 111 17.30 17.77 9.89
N ARG A 112 18.23 17.28 9.06
CA ARG A 112 18.25 15.87 8.69
C ARG A 112 18.48 14.92 9.86
N ASN A 113 19.08 15.39 10.95
CA ASN A 113 19.25 14.57 12.14
C ASN A 113 17.93 14.25 12.82
N VAL A 114 16.87 14.97 12.47
CA VAL A 114 15.55 14.72 12.99
C VAL A 114 15.03 13.37 12.53
N TYR A 115 15.53 12.90 11.41
CA TYR A 115 15.12 11.62 10.82
C TYR A 115 16.12 10.50 11.09
N GLY A 116 17.26 10.86 11.58
CA GLY A 116 18.32 9.89 11.84
C GLY A 116 18.11 9.09 13.07
#